data_cff39b760b452d2aed9342829e52b55d
#
_entry.id   cff39b760b452d2aed9342829e52b55d
#
_cell.length_a   1.000
_cell.length_b   1.000
_cell.length_c   1.000
_cell.angle_alpha   90.00
_cell.angle_beta   90.00
_cell.angle_gamma   90.00
#
_symmetry.space_group_name_H-M   'P 1'
#
loop_
_entity.id
_entity.type
_entity.pdbx_description
1 polymer ?
#
loop_
_entity_poly.entity_id
_entity_poly.type
_entity_poly.pdbx_seq_one_letter_code
_entity_poly.pdbx_strand_id
1 'polypeptide(L)'
;LKIKGFKNILIFNRSRKKIRFTTKTIFTKDLKTLNDHLNKAEIIINTTPTNPINKKNLKNIDTNVILSDIVYRPKETSFLKPFVRNKKIYGMSMLTQQAALCFRLWFGFKPSIDQKLIEILDKKKL
;
A
#
# COMPACT_ATOMS: atom_id res chain seq x y z
N LEU A 1 3.06 5.96 -9.07
CA LEU A 1 1.60 6.12 -9.34
C LEU A 1 1.37 7.09 -10.49
N LYS A 2 1.84 8.35 -10.42
CA LYS A 2 1.65 9.35 -11.48
C LYS A 2 2.11 8.84 -12.86
N ILE A 3 3.30 8.25 -12.95
CA ILE A 3 3.86 7.69 -14.21
C ILE A 3 2.98 6.57 -14.80
N LYS A 4 2.15 5.91 -13.98
CA LYS A 4 1.24 4.84 -14.37
C LYS A 4 -0.20 5.32 -14.65
N GLY A 5 -0.39 6.64 -14.83
CA GLY A 5 -1.67 7.22 -15.27
C GLY A 5 -2.70 7.49 -14.19
N PHE A 6 -2.36 7.36 -12.90
CA PHE A 6 -3.27 7.76 -11.82
C PHE A 6 -3.50 9.27 -11.83
N LYS A 7 -4.76 9.69 -11.96
CA LYS A 7 -5.15 11.10 -12.12
C LYS A 7 -5.28 11.85 -10.79
N ASN A 8 -5.79 11.18 -9.76
CA ASN A 8 -6.05 11.79 -8.45
C ASN A 8 -5.35 10.99 -7.35
N ILE A 9 -4.32 11.56 -6.76
CA ILE A 9 -3.57 10.94 -5.67
C ILE A 9 -3.78 11.78 -4.41
N LEU A 10 -4.44 11.22 -3.40
CA LEU A 10 -4.61 11.84 -2.10
C LEU A 10 -3.61 11.23 -1.12
N ILE A 11 -2.83 12.08 -0.48
CA ILE A 11 -1.87 11.68 0.56
C ILE A 11 -2.38 12.19 1.90
N PHE A 12 -2.64 11.30 2.83
CA PHE A 12 -3.10 11.62 4.16
C PHE A 12 -1.95 11.51 5.16
N ASN A 13 -1.67 12.61 5.84
CA ASN A 13 -0.62 12.69 6.85
C ASN A 13 -1.17 13.15 8.20
N ARG A 14 -0.60 12.61 9.29
CA ARG A 14 -0.90 13.07 10.65
C ARG A 14 -0.33 14.47 10.94
N SER A 15 0.86 14.75 10.40
CA SER A 15 1.50 16.06 10.51
C SER A 15 1.24 16.88 9.25
N ARG A 16 0.84 18.15 9.40
CA ARG A 16 0.58 19.10 8.29
C ARG A 16 1.85 19.56 7.56
N LYS A 17 2.96 18.83 7.63
CA LYS A 17 4.17 19.17 6.86
C LYS A 17 3.84 19.18 5.37
N LYS A 18 4.05 20.32 4.72
CA LYS A 18 3.90 20.44 3.26
C LYS A 18 4.81 19.44 2.58
N ILE A 19 4.22 18.54 1.80
CA ILE A 19 4.99 17.64 0.94
C ILE A 19 5.51 18.50 -0.21
N ARG A 20 6.83 18.51 -0.42
CA ARG A 20 7.50 19.35 -1.46
C ARG A 20 7.10 19.00 -2.90
N PHE A 21 6.34 17.92 -3.11
CA PHE A 21 5.98 17.39 -4.43
C PHE A 21 4.47 17.44 -4.72
N THR A 22 3.78 18.49 -4.27
CA THR A 22 2.40 18.71 -4.69
C THR A 22 2.36 19.12 -6.17
N THR A 23 1.59 18.39 -6.96
CA THR A 23 1.32 18.70 -8.36
C THR A 23 -0.19 18.84 -8.55
N LYS A 24 -0.64 19.27 -9.74
CA LYS A 24 -2.09 19.35 -10.07
C LYS A 24 -2.86 18.03 -9.81
N THR A 25 -2.18 16.91 -9.63
CA THR A 25 -2.76 15.57 -9.42
C THR A 25 -2.46 14.96 -8.05
N ILE A 26 -1.66 15.62 -7.21
CA ILE A 26 -1.28 15.12 -5.88
C ILE A 26 -1.71 16.15 -4.84
N PHE A 27 -2.60 15.75 -3.95
CA PHE A 27 -3.15 16.60 -2.89
C PHE A 27 -2.81 16.02 -1.53
N THR A 28 -2.35 16.87 -0.62
CA THR A 28 -2.11 16.48 0.78
C THR A 28 -3.29 16.88 1.64
N LYS A 29 -3.78 15.96 2.45
CA LYS A 29 -4.91 16.15 3.37
C LYS A 29 -4.55 15.74 4.79
N ASP A 30 -5.30 16.27 5.75
CA ASP A 30 -5.21 15.84 7.15
C ASP A 30 -5.73 14.40 7.27
N LEU A 31 -5.04 13.56 8.03
CA LEU A 31 -5.45 12.18 8.29
C LEU A 31 -6.86 12.10 8.90
N LYS A 32 -7.28 13.13 9.64
CA LYS A 32 -8.63 13.21 10.22
C LYS A 32 -9.75 13.17 9.18
N THR A 33 -9.48 13.64 7.95
CA THR A 33 -10.44 13.66 6.84
C THR A 33 -10.38 12.41 5.97
N LEU A 34 -9.54 11.42 6.29
CA LEU A 34 -9.38 10.20 5.51
C LEU A 34 -10.72 9.50 5.25
N ASN A 35 -11.55 9.40 6.28
CA ASN A 35 -12.79 8.66 6.20
C ASN A 35 -13.82 9.23 5.21
N ASP A 36 -13.76 10.53 4.93
CA ASP A 36 -14.65 11.23 3.99
C ASP A 36 -14.32 10.91 2.52
N HIS A 37 -13.18 10.27 2.29
CA HIS A 37 -12.68 9.96 0.95
C HIS A 37 -12.64 8.47 0.62
N LEU A 38 -12.92 7.59 1.58
CA LEU A 38 -12.80 6.13 1.41
C LEU A 38 -13.74 5.56 0.34
N ASN A 39 -14.95 6.10 0.24
CA ASN A 39 -15.99 5.66 -0.70
C ASN A 39 -15.69 6.01 -2.17
N LYS A 40 -14.70 6.85 -2.44
CA LYS A 40 -14.29 7.27 -3.79
C LYS A 40 -12.94 6.68 -4.21
N ALA A 41 -12.36 5.85 -3.36
CA ALA A 41 -11.04 5.28 -3.62
C ALA A 41 -11.14 4.07 -4.55
N GLU A 42 -10.26 4.00 -5.54
CA GLU A 42 -10.01 2.80 -6.35
C GLU A 42 -8.90 1.94 -5.72
N ILE A 43 -7.93 2.60 -5.12
CA ILE A 43 -6.81 1.95 -4.42
C ILE A 43 -6.54 2.68 -3.12
N ILE A 44 -6.36 1.93 -2.02
CA ILE A 44 -5.91 2.46 -0.74
C ILE A 44 -4.58 1.79 -0.38
N ILE A 45 -3.56 2.61 -0.13
CA ILE A 45 -2.22 2.14 0.24
C ILE A 45 -1.90 2.63 1.65
N ASN A 46 -1.78 1.70 2.59
CA ASN A 46 -1.29 2.00 3.92
C ASN A 46 0.24 2.01 3.91
N THR A 47 0.82 3.16 4.27
CA THR A 47 2.27 3.35 4.42
C THR A 47 2.65 3.61 5.88
N THR A 48 1.76 3.32 6.81
CA THR A 48 1.97 3.50 8.26
C THR A 48 2.08 2.14 8.96
N PRO A 49 2.71 2.06 10.13
CA PRO A 49 2.83 0.80 10.87
C PRO A 49 1.51 0.33 11.49
N THR A 50 0.49 1.17 11.50
CA THR A 50 -0.80 0.88 12.12
C THR A 50 -1.94 1.03 11.12
N ASN A 51 -3.13 0.52 11.46
CA ASN A 51 -4.32 0.75 10.66
C ASN A 51 -4.85 2.17 10.89
N PRO A 52 -4.83 3.05 9.86
CA PRO A 52 -5.31 4.43 9.99
C PRO A 52 -6.84 4.54 9.87
N ILE A 53 -7.53 3.48 9.45
CA ILE A 53 -8.99 3.52 9.21
C ILE A 53 -9.73 3.08 10.46
N ASN A 54 -10.68 3.93 10.90
CA ASN A 54 -11.54 3.60 12.01
C ASN A 54 -12.47 2.42 11.65
N LYS A 55 -12.66 1.49 12.56
CA LYS A 55 -13.54 0.31 12.39
C LYS A 55 -14.94 0.67 11.90
N LYS A 56 -15.50 1.80 12.34
CA LYS A 56 -16.83 2.29 11.92
C LYS A 56 -16.90 2.60 10.41
N ASN A 57 -15.79 2.91 9.78
CA ASN A 57 -15.72 3.33 8.38
C ASN A 57 -15.28 2.22 7.42
N LEU A 58 -14.98 1.02 7.93
CA LEU A 58 -14.61 -0.12 7.09
C LEU A 58 -15.70 -0.46 6.08
N LYS A 59 -16.98 -0.32 6.46
CA LYS A 59 -18.15 -0.54 5.60
C LYS A 59 -18.28 0.45 4.44
N ASN A 60 -17.58 1.58 4.50
CA ASN A 60 -17.60 2.61 3.45
C ASN A 60 -16.62 2.29 2.32
N ILE A 61 -15.89 1.19 2.40
CA ILE A 61 -14.93 0.77 1.37
C ILE A 61 -15.60 -0.30 0.52
N ASP A 62 -15.75 0.01 -0.77
CA ASP A 62 -16.30 -0.92 -1.74
C ASP A 62 -15.41 -2.17 -1.91
N THR A 63 -16.03 -3.31 -2.23
CA THR A 63 -15.32 -4.58 -2.44
C THR A 63 -14.41 -4.56 -3.67
N ASN A 64 -14.63 -3.66 -4.62
CA ASN A 64 -13.76 -3.48 -5.79
C ASN A 64 -12.48 -2.69 -5.49
N VAL A 65 -12.41 -2.02 -4.34
CA VAL A 65 -11.21 -1.25 -3.94
C VAL A 65 -10.03 -2.19 -3.72
N ILE A 66 -8.91 -1.87 -4.35
CA ILE A 66 -7.66 -2.60 -4.14
C ILE A 66 -6.98 -2.05 -2.88
N LEU A 67 -6.59 -2.95 -1.97
CA LEU A 67 -5.94 -2.59 -0.71
C LEU A 67 -4.48 -3.03 -0.72
N SER A 68 -3.59 -2.15 -0.33
CA SER A 68 -2.16 -2.44 -0.22
C SER A 68 -1.61 -1.99 1.13
N ASP A 69 -0.77 -2.82 1.73
CA ASP A 69 -0.04 -2.46 2.94
C ASP A 69 1.46 -2.66 2.69
N ILE A 70 2.28 -1.68 3.07
CA ILE A 70 3.74 -1.81 2.98
C ILE A 70 4.31 -2.69 4.09
N VAL A 71 3.57 -2.86 5.18
CA VAL A 71 3.94 -3.80 6.24
C VAL A 71 3.88 -5.22 5.68
N TYR A 72 4.98 -5.92 5.74
CA TYR A 72 5.09 -7.27 5.18
C TYR A 72 4.95 -8.39 6.21
N ARG A 73 4.98 -8.06 7.50
CA ARG A 73 4.76 -9.00 8.60
C ARG A 73 3.94 -8.39 9.72
N PRO A 74 2.89 -9.07 10.16
CA PRO A 74 2.32 -10.30 9.57
C PRO A 74 1.78 -10.06 8.16
N LYS A 75 1.60 -11.11 7.34
CA LYS A 75 1.03 -11.00 5.99
C LYS A 75 -0.36 -10.35 6.00
N GLU A 76 -1.25 -10.83 6.86
CA GLU A 76 -2.56 -10.22 7.14
C GLU A 76 -2.41 -9.20 8.27
N THR A 77 -2.08 -7.98 7.90
CA THR A 77 -1.96 -6.87 8.85
C THR A 77 -3.31 -6.47 9.44
N SER A 78 -3.31 -5.71 10.53
CA SER A 78 -4.54 -5.15 11.11
C SER A 78 -5.32 -4.26 10.13
N PHE A 79 -4.64 -3.69 9.14
CA PHE A 79 -5.25 -2.94 8.05
C PHE A 79 -5.93 -3.86 7.03
N LEU A 80 -5.27 -4.93 6.58
CA LEU A 80 -5.79 -5.82 5.53
C LEU A 80 -6.82 -6.85 6.03
N LYS A 81 -6.67 -7.31 7.27
CA LYS A 81 -7.47 -8.39 7.84
C LYS A 81 -9.00 -8.21 7.73
N PRO A 82 -9.57 -7.01 7.95
CA PRO A 82 -11.03 -6.82 7.86
C PRO A 82 -11.62 -7.00 6.46
N PHE A 83 -10.80 -6.90 5.40
CA PHE A 83 -11.26 -6.85 4.03
C PHE A 83 -11.13 -8.21 3.34
N VAL A 84 -12.05 -9.11 3.61
CA VAL A 84 -12.01 -10.50 3.11
C VAL A 84 -12.25 -10.59 1.60
N ARG A 85 -13.11 -9.73 1.05
CA ARG A 85 -13.55 -9.78 -0.36
C ARG A 85 -12.72 -8.90 -1.30
N ASN A 86 -11.92 -7.98 -0.76
CA ASN A 86 -11.14 -7.04 -1.55
C ASN A 86 -9.86 -7.69 -2.10
N LYS A 87 -9.44 -7.25 -3.28
CA LYS A 87 -8.10 -7.59 -3.79
C LYS A 87 -7.04 -6.96 -2.91
N LYS A 88 -6.08 -7.76 -2.46
CA LYS A 88 -5.00 -7.33 -1.56
C LYS A 88 -3.65 -7.40 -2.25
N ILE A 89 -2.81 -6.40 -2.00
CA ILE A 89 -1.40 -6.38 -2.37
C ILE A 89 -0.60 -6.35 -1.06
N TYR A 90 0.10 -7.44 -0.80
CA TYR A 90 0.86 -7.62 0.43
C TYR A 90 2.23 -6.96 0.37
N GLY A 91 2.71 -6.45 1.50
CA GLY A 91 4.00 -5.79 1.60
C GLY A 91 5.20 -6.64 1.17
N MET A 92 5.11 -7.97 1.30
CA MET A 92 6.14 -8.90 0.82
C MET A 92 6.35 -8.77 -0.69
N SER A 93 5.29 -8.59 -1.48
CA SER A 93 5.41 -8.39 -2.92
C SER A 93 6.17 -7.09 -3.26
N MET A 94 5.93 -6.02 -2.52
CA MET A 94 6.67 -4.77 -2.69
C MET A 94 8.14 -4.95 -2.32
N LEU A 95 8.42 -5.57 -1.19
CA LEU A 95 9.77 -5.83 -0.70
C LEU A 95 10.61 -6.64 -1.70
N THR A 96 10.05 -7.72 -2.25
CA THR A 96 10.75 -8.58 -3.22
C THR A 96 10.97 -7.87 -4.55
N GLN A 97 10.01 -7.09 -5.04
CA GLN A 97 10.17 -6.35 -6.29
C GLN A 97 11.24 -5.26 -6.18
N GLN A 98 11.28 -4.50 -5.09
CA GLN A 98 12.34 -3.51 -4.90
C GLN A 98 13.72 -4.18 -4.72
N ALA A 99 13.80 -5.29 -4.00
CA ALA A 99 15.04 -6.05 -3.85
C ALA A 99 15.58 -6.55 -5.20
N ALA A 100 14.71 -7.05 -6.08
CA ALA A 100 15.09 -7.48 -7.42
C ALA A 100 15.62 -6.33 -8.29
N LEU A 101 15.07 -5.11 -8.12
CA LEU A 101 15.59 -3.93 -8.81
C LEU A 101 16.99 -3.54 -8.30
N CYS A 102 17.19 -3.56 -6.97
CA CYS A 102 18.52 -3.33 -6.37
C CYS A 102 19.52 -4.39 -6.85
N PHE A 103 19.11 -5.66 -6.87
CA PHE A 103 19.95 -6.75 -7.36
C PHE A 103 20.38 -6.53 -8.82
N ARG A 104 19.47 -6.07 -9.67
CA ARG A 104 19.79 -5.69 -11.06
C ARG A 104 20.84 -4.58 -11.13
N LEU A 105 20.74 -3.56 -10.27
CA LEU A 105 21.71 -2.46 -10.26
C LEU A 105 23.11 -2.93 -9.83
N TRP A 106 23.20 -3.88 -8.89
CA TRP A 106 24.47 -4.36 -8.36
C TRP A 106 25.13 -5.43 -9.24
N PHE A 107 24.32 -6.33 -9.82
CA PHE A 107 24.81 -7.53 -10.50
C PHE A 107 24.50 -7.57 -11.99
N GLY A 108 23.84 -6.55 -12.56
CA GLY A 108 23.55 -6.44 -13.99
C GLY A 108 22.39 -7.28 -14.49
N PHE A 109 21.83 -8.20 -13.69
CA PHE A 109 20.65 -9.01 -14.06
C PHE A 109 19.56 -8.95 -13.00
N LYS A 110 18.31 -9.08 -13.43
CA LYS A 110 17.14 -9.09 -12.54
C LYS A 110 16.76 -10.54 -12.23
N PRO A 111 16.80 -10.98 -10.96
CA PRO A 111 16.34 -12.32 -10.59
C PRO A 111 14.84 -12.47 -10.82
N SER A 112 14.38 -13.67 -11.11
CA SER A 112 12.96 -13.99 -11.15
C SER A 112 12.39 -14.01 -9.73
N ILE A 113 11.17 -13.51 -9.58
CA ILE A 113 10.40 -13.61 -8.34
C ILE A 113 9.24 -14.56 -8.64
N ASP A 114 9.42 -15.82 -8.28
CA ASP A 114 8.40 -16.85 -8.44
C ASP A 114 7.58 -17.06 -7.16
N GLN A 115 6.52 -17.81 -7.29
CA GLN A 115 5.62 -18.13 -6.17
C GLN A 115 6.34 -18.90 -5.06
N LYS A 116 7.29 -19.77 -5.41
CA LYS A 116 8.07 -20.57 -4.46
C LYS A 116 8.92 -19.70 -3.54
N LEU A 117 9.56 -18.66 -4.10
CA LEU A 117 10.32 -17.68 -3.31
C LEU A 117 9.39 -16.95 -2.32
N ILE A 118 8.22 -16.50 -2.78
CA ILE A 118 7.25 -15.80 -1.91
C ILE A 118 6.80 -16.72 -0.77
N GLU A 119 6.50 -17.97 -1.04
CA GLU A 119 6.09 -18.93 -0.01
C GLU A 119 7.19 -19.22 1.02
N ILE A 120 8.45 -19.32 0.58
CA ILE A 120 9.59 -19.47 1.48
C ILE A 120 9.73 -18.25 2.39
N LEU A 121 9.60 -17.06 1.83
CA LEU A 121 9.70 -15.82 2.59
C LEU A 121 8.52 -15.64 3.56
N ASP A 122 7.33 -16.03 3.18
CA ASP A 122 6.14 -15.99 4.05
C ASP A 122 6.25 -16.97 5.24
N LYS A 123 6.90 -18.13 5.04
CA LYS A 123 7.07 -19.17 6.08
C LYS A 123 8.20 -18.88 7.05
N LYS A 124 9.28 -18.25 6.61
CA LYS A 124 10.41 -17.94 7.50
C LYS A 124 10.01 -16.93 8.59
N LYS A 125 10.06 -17.35 9.84
CA LYS A 125 10.13 -16.45 11.00
C LYS A 125 11.56 -15.87 11.00
N LEU A 126 11.73 -14.65 10.51
CA LEU A 126 12.94 -13.86 10.72
C LEU A 126 12.89 -13.20 12.09
#